data_d85aed99e4a2e0f962094d6c1d490f3d
#
_entry.id   d85aed99e4a2e0f962094d6c1d490f3d
#
_cell.length_a   1.000
_cell.length_b   1.000
_cell.length_c   1.000
_cell.angle_alpha   90.00
_cell.angle_beta   90.00
_cell.angle_gamma   90.00
#
_symmetry.space_group_name_H-M   'P 1'
#
loop_
_entity.id
_entity.type
_entity.pdbx_description
1 polymer ?
#
loop_
_entity_poly.entity_id
_entity_poly.type
_entity_poly.pdbx_seq_one_letter_code
_entity_poly.pdbx_strand_id
1 'polypeptide(L)'
;MPPKKRITRELILKKAFDMVHEEGIDSLNARALAKKLNCSTMPIFQSFQDMRDLKMEVKRWIDEYYSAFLNRYVQKEDYLFTISFAYINFARMEHHFFGALFVNPLLDSRTVREVIDSPWN
;
A
#
# COMPACT_ATOMS: atom_id res chain seq x y z
N MET A 1 -0.47 13.66 -34.07
CA MET A 1 -0.72 12.54 -33.14
C MET A 1 -0.43 12.99 -31.72
N PRO A 2 -1.36 12.77 -30.80
CA PRO A 2 -1.04 13.05 -29.41
C PRO A 2 0.16 12.21 -28.96
N PRO A 3 1.10 12.75 -28.19
CA PRO A 3 2.23 11.98 -27.69
C PRO A 3 1.74 10.80 -26.87
N LYS A 4 2.36 9.63 -27.06
CA LYS A 4 2.08 8.48 -26.23
C LYS A 4 2.36 8.83 -24.77
N LYS A 5 1.38 8.60 -23.90
CA LYS A 5 1.53 8.81 -22.47
C LYS A 5 2.64 7.89 -21.96
N ARG A 6 3.68 8.49 -21.42
CA ARG A 6 4.79 7.74 -20.84
C ARG A 6 4.35 7.04 -19.58
N ILE A 7 4.58 5.73 -19.50
CA ILE A 7 4.28 4.93 -18.31
C ILE A 7 5.51 4.96 -17.40
N THR A 8 5.48 5.82 -16.41
CA THR A 8 6.56 5.98 -15.44
C THR A 8 6.39 5.01 -14.27
N ARG A 9 7.48 4.78 -13.53
CA ARG A 9 7.46 4.00 -12.29
C ARG A 9 6.43 4.55 -11.29
N GLU A 10 6.39 5.87 -11.14
CA GLU A 10 5.44 6.53 -10.24
C GLU A 10 3.99 6.34 -10.67
N LEU A 11 3.72 6.42 -11.98
CA LEU A 11 2.38 6.18 -12.51
C LEU A 11 1.92 4.74 -12.23
N ILE A 12 2.82 3.78 -12.40
CA ILE A 12 2.55 2.37 -12.09
C ILE A 12 2.21 2.20 -10.60
N LEU A 13 3.03 2.77 -9.73
CA LEU A 13 2.81 2.70 -8.27
C LEU A 13 1.50 3.36 -7.85
N LYS A 14 1.22 4.54 -8.40
CA LYS A 14 -0.02 5.27 -8.13
C LYS A 14 -1.25 4.44 -8.50
N LYS A 15 -1.22 3.84 -9.68
CA LYS A 15 -2.33 3.01 -10.16
C LYS A 15 -2.48 1.74 -9.32
N ALA A 16 -1.37 1.11 -8.97
CA ALA A 16 -1.35 -0.08 -8.11
C ALA A 16 -1.88 0.25 -6.71
N PHE A 17 -1.48 1.37 -6.14
CA PHE A 17 -1.99 1.86 -4.87
C PHE A 17 -3.51 2.05 -4.91
N ASP A 18 -4.02 2.69 -5.96
CA ASP A 18 -5.46 2.90 -6.14
C ASP A 18 -6.22 1.58 -6.28
N MET A 19 -5.64 0.61 -6.99
CA MET A 19 -6.24 -0.73 -7.12
C MET A 19 -6.35 -1.45 -5.77
N VAL A 20 -5.32 -1.37 -4.96
CA VAL A 20 -5.34 -1.99 -3.62
C VAL A 20 -6.38 -1.29 -2.74
N HIS A 21 -6.50 0.02 -2.84
CA HIS A 21 -7.50 0.78 -2.10
C HIS A 21 -8.92 0.29 -2.42
N GLU A 22 -9.20 0.10 -3.71
CA GLU A 22 -10.55 -0.25 -4.18
C GLU A 22 -10.87 -1.74 -4.10
N GLU A 23 -9.91 -2.60 -4.38
CA GLU A 23 -10.13 -4.03 -4.62
C GLU A 23 -9.32 -4.95 -3.70
N GLY A 24 -8.34 -4.42 -2.97
CA GLY A 24 -7.46 -5.20 -2.09
C GLY A 24 -6.19 -5.67 -2.78
N ILE A 25 -5.22 -6.10 -1.96
CA ILE A 25 -3.89 -6.51 -2.44
C ILE A 25 -3.94 -7.75 -3.34
N ASP A 26 -4.90 -8.63 -3.14
CA ASP A 26 -5.03 -9.87 -3.92
C ASP A 26 -5.49 -9.61 -5.36
N SER A 27 -6.09 -8.43 -5.63
CA SER A 27 -6.47 -8.03 -6.99
C SER A 27 -5.26 -7.62 -7.84
N LEU A 28 -4.13 -7.33 -7.21
CA LEU A 28 -2.97 -6.74 -7.86
C LEU A 28 -2.13 -7.82 -8.55
N ASN A 29 -2.21 -7.85 -9.88
CA ASN A 29 -1.35 -8.66 -10.73
C ASN A 29 -0.98 -7.87 -11.98
N ALA A 30 0.04 -8.35 -12.71
CA ALA A 30 0.59 -7.62 -13.84
C ALA A 30 -0.43 -7.33 -14.93
N ARG A 31 -1.28 -8.30 -15.26
CA ARG A 31 -2.30 -8.15 -16.32
C ARG A 31 -3.36 -7.14 -15.92
N ALA A 32 -3.88 -7.24 -14.72
CA ALA A 32 -4.92 -6.33 -14.22
C ALA A 32 -4.39 -4.90 -14.14
N LEU A 33 -3.16 -4.73 -13.66
CA LEU A 33 -2.51 -3.43 -13.58
C LEU A 33 -2.25 -2.83 -14.96
N ALA A 34 -1.72 -3.61 -15.88
CA ALA A 34 -1.48 -3.19 -17.27
C ALA A 34 -2.78 -2.75 -17.95
N LYS A 35 -3.87 -3.48 -17.73
CA LYS A 35 -5.18 -3.12 -18.23
C LYS A 35 -5.65 -1.76 -17.69
N LYS A 36 -5.47 -1.52 -16.42
CA LYS A 36 -5.81 -0.22 -15.79
C LYS A 36 -4.95 0.92 -16.34
N LEU A 37 -3.72 0.62 -16.74
CA LEU A 37 -2.78 1.59 -17.32
C LEU A 37 -2.94 1.76 -18.83
N ASN A 38 -3.79 0.97 -19.46
CA ASN A 38 -3.95 0.91 -20.91
C ASN A 38 -2.61 0.64 -21.65
N CYS A 39 -1.85 -0.33 -21.14
CA CYS A 39 -0.56 -0.70 -21.74
C CYS A 39 -0.34 -2.20 -21.64
N SER A 40 0.76 -2.69 -22.24
CA SER A 40 1.23 -4.06 -22.03
C SER A 40 1.87 -4.21 -20.64
N THR A 41 2.25 -5.41 -20.28
CA THR A 41 2.96 -5.66 -19.01
C THR A 41 4.43 -5.22 -19.06
N MET A 42 4.96 -4.93 -20.26
CA MET A 42 6.37 -4.59 -20.45
C MET A 42 6.84 -3.40 -19.59
N PRO A 43 6.14 -2.24 -19.58
CA PRO A 43 6.59 -1.12 -18.75
C PRO A 43 6.67 -1.46 -17.26
N ILE A 44 5.80 -2.35 -16.78
CA ILE A 44 5.81 -2.79 -15.39
C ILE A 44 7.12 -3.51 -15.06
N PHE A 45 7.50 -4.47 -15.91
CA PHE A 45 8.72 -5.27 -15.70
C PHE A 45 10.00 -4.54 -16.09
N GLN A 46 9.89 -3.40 -16.75
CA GLN A 46 11.04 -2.49 -16.93
C GLN A 46 11.33 -1.69 -15.66
N SER A 47 10.30 -1.41 -14.85
CA SER A 47 10.44 -0.62 -13.63
C SER A 47 10.59 -1.46 -12.36
N PHE A 48 10.13 -2.70 -12.38
CA PHE A 48 10.14 -3.62 -11.23
C PHE A 48 10.66 -4.98 -11.66
N GLN A 49 11.43 -5.63 -10.81
CA GLN A 49 11.99 -6.95 -11.12
C GLN A 49 10.89 -8.00 -11.30
N ASP A 50 9.87 -7.94 -10.43
CA ASP A 50 8.73 -8.86 -10.44
C ASP A 50 7.56 -8.21 -9.70
N MET A 51 6.45 -8.91 -9.60
CA MET A 51 5.26 -8.41 -8.89
C MET A 51 5.48 -8.29 -7.38
N ARG A 52 6.36 -9.10 -6.81
CA ARG A 52 6.70 -9.01 -5.39
C ARG A 52 7.39 -7.67 -5.09
N ASP A 53 8.34 -7.28 -5.94
CA ASP A 53 9.04 -5.98 -5.84
C ASP A 53 8.02 -4.83 -5.88
N LEU A 54 7.10 -4.86 -6.85
CA LEU A 54 6.06 -3.87 -6.99
C LEU A 54 5.14 -3.83 -5.76
N LYS A 55 4.70 -4.98 -5.28
CA LYS A 55 3.82 -5.08 -4.10
C LYS A 55 4.49 -4.55 -2.84
N MET A 56 5.78 -4.78 -2.68
CA MET A 56 6.54 -4.24 -1.54
C MET A 56 6.59 -2.71 -1.56
N GLU A 57 6.77 -2.11 -2.74
CA GLU A 57 6.74 -0.65 -2.88
C GLU A 57 5.34 -0.08 -2.62
N VAL A 58 4.30 -0.72 -3.12
CA VAL A 58 2.90 -0.33 -2.86
C VAL A 58 2.62 -0.41 -1.36
N LYS A 59 3.06 -1.46 -0.71
CA LYS A 59 2.91 -1.64 0.73
C LYS A 59 3.57 -0.50 1.50
N ARG A 60 4.74 -0.05 1.06
CA ARG A 60 5.44 1.10 1.65
C ARG A 60 4.59 2.37 1.56
N TRP A 61 3.96 2.61 0.42
CA TRP A 61 3.03 3.73 0.24
C TRP A 61 1.81 3.62 1.17
N ILE A 62 1.28 2.42 1.32
CA ILE A 62 0.14 2.17 2.23
C ILE A 62 0.56 2.41 3.67
N ASP A 63 1.78 2.02 4.05
CA ASP A 63 2.32 2.23 5.38
C ASP A 63 2.48 3.72 5.69
N GLU A 64 2.96 4.50 4.73
CA GLU A 64 3.03 5.97 4.85
C GLU A 64 1.64 6.58 5.01
N TYR A 65 0.68 6.11 4.23
CA TYR A 65 -0.72 6.54 4.33
C TYR A 65 -1.30 6.22 5.72
N TYR A 66 -1.05 5.02 6.22
CA TYR A 66 -1.47 4.58 7.55
C TYR A 66 -0.86 5.47 8.65
N SER A 67 0.42 5.74 8.57
CA SER A 67 1.10 6.60 9.53
C SER A 67 0.52 8.01 9.55
N ALA A 68 0.25 8.58 8.38
CA ALA A 68 -0.39 9.89 8.26
C ALA A 68 -1.81 9.88 8.84
N PHE A 69 -2.55 8.80 8.62
CA PHE A 69 -3.89 8.62 9.17
C PHE A 69 -3.87 8.61 10.69
N LEU A 70 -2.97 7.82 11.28
CA LEU A 70 -2.81 7.76 12.73
C LEU A 70 -2.46 9.12 13.32
N ASN A 71 -1.55 9.84 12.70
CA ASN A 71 -1.09 11.14 13.18
C ASN A 71 -2.18 12.21 13.24
N ARG A 72 -3.25 12.06 12.47
CA ARG A 72 -4.41 12.96 12.52
C ARG A 72 -5.19 12.85 13.83
N TYR A 73 -5.17 11.68 14.47
CA TYR A 73 -6.02 11.38 15.61
C TYR A 73 -5.27 11.32 16.92
N VAL A 74 -3.94 11.13 16.88
CA VAL A 74 -3.14 10.95 18.09
C VAL A 74 -3.01 12.24 18.86
N GLN A 75 -3.36 12.20 20.15
CA GLN A 75 -3.22 13.30 21.11
C GLN A 75 -2.35 12.84 22.27
N LYS A 76 -1.41 13.69 22.69
CA LYS A 76 -0.44 13.39 23.73
C LYS A 76 -1.07 13.01 25.07
N GLU A 77 -2.13 13.74 25.46
CA GLU A 77 -2.79 13.57 26.75
C GLU A 77 -3.55 12.25 26.84
N ASP A 78 -4.12 11.81 25.73
CA ASP A 78 -4.91 10.57 25.62
C ASP A 78 -4.32 9.64 24.57
N TYR A 79 -3.01 9.48 24.58
CA TYR A 79 -2.30 8.76 23.53
C TYR A 79 -2.84 7.35 23.29
N LEU A 80 -2.97 6.57 24.37
CA LEU A 80 -3.40 5.17 24.26
C LEU A 80 -4.82 5.04 23.71
N PHE A 81 -5.72 5.89 24.15
CA PHE A 81 -7.09 5.91 23.66
C PHE A 81 -7.15 6.35 22.20
N THR A 82 -6.49 7.47 21.87
CA THR A 82 -6.55 8.04 20.52
C THR A 82 -5.86 7.17 19.48
N ILE A 83 -4.74 6.51 19.81
CA ILE A 83 -4.06 5.58 18.91
C ILE A 83 -4.91 4.32 18.66
N SER A 84 -5.53 3.79 19.69
CA SER A 84 -6.42 2.64 19.58
C SER A 84 -7.66 2.97 18.74
N PHE A 85 -8.24 4.13 18.97
CA PHE A 85 -9.38 4.63 18.21
C PHE A 85 -9.01 4.81 16.72
N ALA A 86 -7.84 5.40 16.44
CA ALA A 86 -7.36 5.62 15.09
C ALA A 86 -7.12 4.29 14.36
N TYR A 87 -6.53 3.31 15.03
CA TYR A 87 -6.30 1.97 14.50
C TYR A 87 -7.60 1.28 14.10
N ILE A 88 -8.60 1.31 14.98
CA ILE A 88 -9.92 0.71 14.74
C ILE A 88 -10.62 1.42 13.58
N ASN A 89 -10.57 2.74 13.53
CA ASN A 89 -11.15 3.49 12.42
C ASN A 89 -10.47 3.21 11.10
N PHE A 90 -9.14 3.07 11.09
CA PHE A 90 -8.42 2.69 9.88
C PHE A 90 -8.88 1.31 9.39
N ALA A 91 -8.98 0.34 10.28
CA ALA A 91 -9.45 -1.00 9.93
C ALA A 91 -10.86 -0.97 9.32
N ARG A 92 -11.72 -0.10 9.84
CA ARG A 92 -13.11 0.03 9.37
C ARG A 92 -13.22 0.81 8.07
N MET A 93 -12.54 1.94 7.96
CA MET A 93 -12.66 2.86 6.82
C MET A 93 -11.79 2.43 5.64
N GLU A 94 -10.64 1.84 5.93
CA GLU A 94 -9.63 1.47 4.97
C GLU A 94 -9.33 -0.03 5.05
N HIS A 95 -10.38 -0.85 4.99
CA HIS A 95 -10.26 -2.29 5.24
C HIS A 95 -9.33 -3.01 4.25
N HIS A 96 -9.26 -2.57 3.00
CA HIS A 96 -8.34 -3.14 2.03
C HIS A 96 -6.88 -2.82 2.36
N PHE A 97 -6.60 -1.61 2.76
CA PHE A 97 -5.27 -1.22 3.22
C PHE A 97 -4.89 -1.92 4.52
N PHE A 98 -5.85 -2.02 5.44
CA PHE A 98 -5.64 -2.76 6.68
C PHE A 98 -5.31 -4.24 6.39
N GLY A 99 -6.04 -4.85 5.47
CA GLY A 99 -5.77 -6.22 5.04
C GLY A 99 -4.38 -6.38 4.43
N ALA A 100 -3.97 -5.44 3.58
CA ALA A 100 -2.66 -5.45 2.95
C ALA A 100 -1.51 -5.32 3.96
N LEU A 101 -1.69 -4.51 5.02
CA LEU A 101 -0.66 -4.26 6.03
C LEU A 101 -0.58 -5.36 7.09
N PHE A 102 -1.74 -5.87 7.54
CA PHE A 102 -1.79 -6.65 8.79
C PHE A 102 -2.32 -8.08 8.64
N VAL A 103 -2.99 -8.38 7.55
CA VAL A 103 -3.66 -9.68 7.37
C VAL A 103 -3.04 -10.53 6.27
N ASN A 104 -2.50 -9.90 5.23
CA ASN A 104 -2.00 -10.61 4.06
C ASN A 104 -0.68 -11.36 4.39
N PRO A 105 -0.56 -12.65 4.02
CA PRO A 105 0.64 -13.45 4.29
C PRO A 105 1.90 -13.02 3.53
N LEU A 106 1.81 -12.03 2.62
CA LEU A 106 2.99 -11.37 2.05
C LEU A 106 3.75 -10.55 3.10
N LEU A 107 3.15 -10.32 4.26
CA LEU A 107 3.88 -9.90 5.46
C LEU A 107 4.70 -11.08 5.94
N ASP A 108 5.94 -11.17 5.50
CA ASP A 108 6.82 -12.19 6.03
C ASP A 108 7.12 -11.90 7.53
N SER A 109 7.68 -12.89 8.20
CA SER A 109 8.01 -12.79 9.62
C SER A 109 8.93 -11.61 9.96
N ARG A 110 9.68 -11.10 8.97
CA ARG A 110 10.53 -9.93 9.14
C ARG A 110 9.71 -8.66 9.25
N THR A 111 8.67 -8.53 8.43
CA THR A 111 7.80 -7.35 8.45
C THR A 111 7.02 -7.26 9.75
N VAL A 112 6.54 -8.39 10.27
CA VAL A 112 5.89 -8.43 11.58
C VAL A 112 6.88 -8.04 12.68
N ARG A 113 8.12 -8.51 12.58
CA ARG A 113 9.19 -8.16 13.51
C ARG A 113 9.55 -6.67 13.44
N GLU A 114 9.64 -6.11 12.24
CA GLU A 114 9.89 -4.69 12.03
C GLU A 114 8.77 -3.82 12.61
N VAL A 115 7.53 -4.28 12.55
CA VAL A 115 6.39 -3.58 13.18
C VAL A 115 6.47 -3.67 14.71
N ILE A 116 6.87 -4.83 15.24
CA ILE A 116 7.03 -5.03 16.69
C ILE A 116 8.26 -4.28 17.21
N ASP A 117 9.35 -4.26 16.43
CA ASP A 117 10.60 -3.57 16.78
C ASP A 117 10.62 -2.11 16.32
N SER A 118 9.56 -1.63 15.72
CA SER A 118 9.35 -0.24 15.33
C SER A 118 9.41 0.66 16.59
N PRO A 119 9.86 1.93 16.44
CA PRO A 119 10.20 2.82 17.57
C PRO A 119 9.04 3.26 18.47
N TRP A 120 8.02 2.44 18.55
CA TRP A 120 7.08 2.45 19.66
C TRP A 120 7.74 2.06 20.97
N ASN A 121 8.93 1.55 20.85
CA ASN A 121 9.78 1.16 21.98
C ASN A 121 10.70 2.31 22.34
#